data_443dd54fedfdc630433f8a1543a928c2
#
_entry.id   443dd54fedfdc630433f8a1543a928c2
#
_cell.length_a   1.000
_cell.length_b   1.000
_cell.length_c   1.000
_cell.angle_alpha   90.00
_cell.angle_beta   90.00
_cell.angle_gamma   90.00
#
_symmetry.space_group_name_H-M   'P 1'
#
loop_
_entity.id
_entity.type
_entity.pdbx_description
1 polymer ?
#
loop_
_entity_poly.entity_id
_entity_poly.type
_entity_poly.pdbx_seq_one_letter_code
_entity_poly.pdbx_strand_id
1 'polypeptide(L)'
;LASSAASDVYKRQDLRTPLGFHGYFHCAQKKGYSGCGLWSRVNPFAVRTGFGNSEFDAEGRYVEADFGAVIVISVYFPSGSSSDERQSAKFRFLDAFKVHMDELRQSGREVIICGDINIAHKEIDLKNWKGNLDHSGFLPEERAWLDQRFGEEGWVDVFRMLDPRPERYTWWSQRGQARAKNVGWRIDYQIATPGIAALARNTGIFPDEKFSDHAPLWVDYDLMVEGAAK
;
A
#
# COMPACT_ATOMS: atom_id res chain seq x y z
N LEU A 1 1.75 3.93 -8.04
CA LEU A 1 2.50 2.80 -7.60
C LEU A 1 3.32 3.17 -6.40
N ALA A 2 2.95 2.69 -5.25
CA ALA A 2 3.49 3.09 -3.97
C ALA A 2 4.94 2.65 -3.79
N SER A 3 5.77 3.53 -3.28
CA SER A 3 7.08 3.18 -2.73
C SER A 3 7.15 3.65 -1.29
N SER A 4 7.46 2.75 -0.38
CA SER A 4 7.65 3.05 1.04
C SER A 4 8.91 3.88 1.34
N ALA A 5 9.75 4.19 0.35
CA ALA A 5 11.05 4.85 0.51
C ALA A 5 11.12 6.26 -0.06
N ALA A 6 10.07 7.07 0.09
CA ALA A 6 10.06 8.44 -0.42
C ALA A 6 11.05 9.39 0.30
N SER A 7 11.63 8.97 1.42
CA SER A 7 12.58 9.79 2.19
C SER A 7 13.89 10.12 1.44
N ASP A 8 14.31 9.29 0.49
CA ASP A 8 15.54 9.52 -0.30
C ASP A 8 15.28 10.19 -1.66
N VAL A 9 14.02 10.40 -2.04
CA VAL A 9 13.64 11.06 -3.31
C VAL A 9 14.17 12.49 -3.40
N TYR A 10 14.46 13.13 -2.26
CA TYR A 10 15.10 14.44 -2.26
C TYR A 10 16.52 14.47 -2.85
N LYS A 11 17.23 13.33 -2.85
CA LYS A 11 18.61 13.26 -3.35
C LYS A 11 18.72 12.85 -4.81
N ARG A 12 17.65 12.29 -5.40
CA ARG A 12 17.66 11.81 -6.79
C ARG A 12 16.54 12.48 -7.59
N GLN A 13 16.89 13.64 -8.15
CA GLN A 13 15.95 14.45 -8.93
C GLN A 13 15.41 13.73 -10.18
N ASP A 14 16.19 12.79 -10.72
CA ASP A 14 15.85 11.91 -11.82
C ASP A 14 14.67 10.96 -11.50
N LEU A 15 14.48 10.59 -10.22
CA LEU A 15 13.37 9.75 -9.79
C LEU A 15 12.07 10.54 -9.48
N ARG A 16 12.16 11.86 -9.33
CA ARG A 16 10.98 12.70 -9.08
C ARG A 16 10.05 12.79 -10.28
N THR A 17 10.65 12.94 -11.45
CA THR A 17 9.92 13.08 -12.71
C THR A 17 10.58 12.21 -13.77
N PRO A 18 10.45 10.87 -13.70
CA PRO A 18 10.90 10.00 -14.76
C PRO A 18 10.29 10.43 -16.09
N LEU A 19 11.02 10.26 -17.18
CA LEU A 19 10.59 10.69 -18.50
C LEU A 19 9.18 10.15 -18.84
N GLY A 20 8.25 11.07 -19.12
CA GLY A 20 6.86 10.74 -19.41
C GLY A 20 5.96 10.44 -18.22
N PHE A 21 6.44 10.74 -16.99
CA PHE A 21 5.63 10.61 -15.78
C PHE A 21 5.52 11.94 -15.03
N HIS A 22 4.39 12.12 -14.35
CA HIS A 22 4.14 13.14 -13.35
C HIS A 22 4.26 12.49 -11.97
N GLY A 23 5.03 13.08 -11.06
CA GLY A 23 5.25 12.56 -9.71
C GLY A 23 4.58 13.43 -8.65
N TYR A 24 3.88 12.80 -7.72
CA TYR A 24 3.18 13.42 -6.60
C TYR A 24 3.65 12.77 -5.30
N PHE A 25 4.03 13.59 -4.31
CA PHE A 25 4.70 13.08 -3.10
C PHE A 25 4.14 13.73 -1.86
N HIS A 26 4.02 12.94 -0.81
CA HIS A 26 3.80 13.41 0.55
C HIS A 26 4.98 12.99 1.41
N CYS A 27 5.85 13.94 1.74
CA CYS A 27 7.01 13.70 2.57
C CYS A 27 6.69 13.98 4.04
N ALA A 28 7.29 13.22 4.95
CA ALA A 28 7.20 13.52 6.37
C ALA A 28 7.84 14.86 6.71
N GLN A 29 7.33 15.54 7.74
CA GLN A 29 7.95 16.74 8.30
C GLN A 29 9.34 16.41 8.86
N LYS A 30 9.51 15.24 9.47
CA LYS A 30 10.81 14.73 9.92
C LYS A 30 11.60 14.21 8.73
N LYS A 31 12.76 14.81 8.46
CA LYS A 31 13.66 14.41 7.36
C LYS A 31 14.11 12.95 7.52
N GLY A 32 14.17 12.23 6.41
CA GLY A 32 14.64 10.84 6.37
C GLY A 32 13.70 9.84 7.03
N TYR A 33 12.43 10.18 7.18
CA TYR A 33 11.44 9.34 7.81
C TYR A 33 10.21 9.22 6.93
N SER A 34 9.65 8.02 6.77
CA SER A 34 8.39 7.78 6.08
C SER A 34 8.24 8.52 4.74
N GLY A 35 7.03 8.70 4.28
CA GLY A 35 6.68 9.35 3.02
C GLY A 35 6.12 8.35 2.02
N CYS A 36 5.28 8.83 1.11
CA CYS A 36 4.77 8.04 -0.01
C CYS A 36 4.70 8.89 -1.28
N GLY A 37 4.56 8.23 -2.42
CA GLY A 37 4.52 8.89 -3.70
C GLY A 37 3.70 8.11 -4.72
N LEU A 38 3.28 8.83 -5.76
CA LEU A 38 2.54 8.30 -6.88
C LEU A 38 3.10 8.89 -8.17
N TRP A 39 3.30 8.04 -9.16
CA TRP A 39 3.66 8.46 -10.52
C TRP A 39 2.56 8.06 -11.49
N SER A 40 2.23 8.96 -12.41
CA SER A 40 1.27 8.71 -13.47
C SER A 40 1.75 9.26 -14.80
N ARG A 41 1.42 8.59 -15.91
CA ARG A 41 1.60 9.13 -17.26
C ARG A 41 0.51 10.12 -17.64
N VAL A 42 -0.61 10.06 -16.96
CA VAL A 42 -1.78 10.91 -17.16
C VAL A 42 -1.86 11.88 -15.98
N ASN A 43 -2.12 13.17 -16.24
CA ASN A 43 -2.35 14.12 -15.16
C ASN A 43 -3.70 13.83 -14.50
N PRO A 44 -3.77 13.62 -13.17
CA PRO A 44 -5.05 13.52 -12.49
C PRO A 44 -5.80 14.87 -12.52
N PHE A 45 -7.10 14.83 -12.36
CA PHE A 45 -7.94 16.03 -12.22
C PHE A 45 -7.68 16.75 -10.89
N ALA A 46 -7.36 15.98 -9.84
CA ALA A 46 -7.00 16.53 -8.54
C ALA A 46 -5.99 15.62 -7.83
N VAL A 47 -5.19 16.21 -6.95
CA VAL A 47 -4.27 15.49 -6.05
C VAL A 47 -4.46 16.01 -4.64
N ARG A 48 -4.52 15.10 -3.67
CA ARG A 48 -4.58 15.40 -2.25
C ARG A 48 -3.46 14.68 -1.51
N THR A 49 -2.81 15.34 -0.56
CA THR A 49 -1.87 14.75 0.39
C THR A 49 -2.47 14.78 1.79
N GLY A 50 -2.29 13.68 2.53
CA GLY A 50 -2.95 13.49 3.81
C GLY A 50 -4.43 13.11 3.69
N PHE A 51 -4.95 12.46 4.71
CA PHE A 51 -6.36 12.04 4.78
C PHE A 51 -7.15 12.75 5.91
N GLY A 52 -6.57 13.83 6.48
CA GLY A 52 -7.23 14.66 7.50
C GLY A 52 -6.90 14.28 8.94
N ASN A 53 -5.92 13.42 9.17
CA ASN A 53 -5.41 13.10 10.49
C ASN A 53 -4.03 13.74 10.70
N SER A 54 -3.94 14.77 11.56
CA SER A 54 -2.73 15.58 11.73
C SER A 54 -1.50 14.78 12.21
N GLU A 55 -1.69 13.71 13.01
CA GLU A 55 -0.59 12.84 13.45
C GLU A 55 0.07 12.16 12.24
N PHE A 56 -0.72 11.59 11.36
CA PHE A 56 -0.24 10.78 10.25
C PHE A 56 0.03 11.59 8.98
N ASP A 57 -0.66 12.72 8.82
CA ASP A 57 -0.38 13.66 7.75
C ASP A 57 1.01 14.29 7.94
N ALA A 58 1.43 14.55 9.20
CA ALA A 58 2.79 14.98 9.51
C ALA A 58 3.87 13.93 9.18
N GLU A 59 3.49 12.65 9.10
CA GLU A 59 4.39 11.56 8.70
C GLU A 59 4.40 11.29 7.18
N GLY A 60 3.60 12.00 6.38
CA GLY A 60 3.62 11.90 4.91
C GLY A 60 3.17 10.53 4.38
N ARG A 61 2.10 9.97 4.92
CA ARG A 61 1.69 8.57 4.69
C ARG A 61 0.63 8.37 3.62
N TYR A 62 0.19 9.43 2.93
CA TYR A 62 -0.96 9.35 2.05
C TYR A 62 -0.85 10.32 0.86
N VAL A 63 -1.01 9.81 -0.35
CA VAL A 63 -1.20 10.59 -1.59
C VAL A 63 -2.38 10.01 -2.35
N GLU A 64 -3.30 10.85 -2.73
CA GLU A 64 -4.49 10.52 -3.52
C GLU A 64 -4.45 11.27 -4.85
N ALA A 65 -4.77 10.58 -5.93
CA ALA A 65 -4.90 11.14 -7.27
C ALA A 65 -6.27 10.76 -7.85
N ASP A 66 -7.07 11.76 -8.22
CA ASP A 66 -8.39 11.59 -8.84
C ASP A 66 -8.26 11.61 -10.37
N PHE A 67 -8.62 10.51 -11.02
CA PHE A 67 -8.65 10.34 -12.47
C PHE A 67 -10.08 10.31 -13.02
N GLY A 68 -11.06 10.86 -12.33
CA GLY A 68 -12.47 10.87 -12.74
C GLY A 68 -13.14 9.50 -12.55
N ALA A 69 -12.81 8.52 -13.36
CA ALA A 69 -13.36 7.16 -13.28
C ALA A 69 -12.88 6.41 -12.03
N VAL A 70 -11.67 6.70 -11.55
CA VAL A 70 -11.06 6.02 -10.40
C VAL A 70 -10.22 6.98 -9.56
N ILE A 71 -10.23 6.79 -8.25
CA ILE A 71 -9.30 7.40 -7.31
C ILE A 71 -8.20 6.38 -7.02
N VAL A 72 -6.94 6.78 -7.21
CA VAL A 72 -5.78 5.96 -6.88
C VAL A 72 -5.07 6.55 -5.68
N ILE A 73 -4.86 5.74 -4.66
CA ILE A 73 -4.26 6.13 -3.39
C ILE A 73 -2.95 5.38 -3.20
N SER A 74 -1.89 6.11 -2.87
CA SER A 74 -0.63 5.57 -2.36
C SER A 74 -0.61 5.79 -0.85
N VAL A 75 -0.48 4.71 -0.07
CA VAL A 75 -0.49 4.76 1.39
C VAL A 75 0.64 3.95 1.99
N TYR A 76 1.16 4.39 3.13
CA TYR A 76 2.16 3.69 3.92
C TYR A 76 1.73 3.58 5.37
N PHE A 77 1.28 2.39 5.77
CA PHE A 77 0.84 2.14 7.15
C PHE A 77 2.04 2.11 8.10
N PRO A 78 1.90 2.59 9.34
CA PRO A 78 2.95 2.48 10.33
C PRO A 78 3.37 1.03 10.57
N SER A 79 4.68 0.79 10.66
CA SER A 79 5.18 -0.47 11.24
C SER A 79 5.14 -0.36 12.77
N GLY A 80 4.61 -1.39 13.43
CA GLY A 80 4.59 -1.47 14.89
C GLY A 80 5.82 -2.16 15.50
N SER A 81 6.73 -2.70 14.67
CA SER A 81 7.76 -3.64 15.08
C SER A 81 8.89 -3.06 15.94
N SER A 82 9.01 -1.74 16.04
CA SER A 82 10.16 -1.10 16.70
C SER A 82 9.95 -0.79 18.20
N SER A 83 8.70 -0.65 18.66
CA SER A 83 8.35 -0.40 20.06
C SER A 83 6.84 -0.51 20.27
N ASP A 84 6.41 -0.65 21.53
CA ASP A 84 4.99 -0.66 21.93
C ASP A 84 4.28 0.66 21.57
N GLU A 85 5.00 1.78 21.64
CA GLU A 85 4.46 3.07 21.21
C GLU A 85 4.17 3.09 19.70
N ARG A 86 5.06 2.51 18.88
CA ARG A 86 4.84 2.39 17.42
C ARG A 86 3.72 1.43 17.10
N GLN A 87 3.56 0.34 17.86
CA GLN A 87 2.42 -0.55 17.73
C GLN A 87 1.10 0.16 18.10
N SER A 88 1.11 0.94 19.16
CA SER A 88 -0.04 1.77 19.55
C SER A 88 -0.38 2.83 18.49
N ALA A 89 0.63 3.47 17.89
CA ALA A 89 0.44 4.39 16.77
C ALA A 89 -0.15 3.69 15.55
N LYS A 90 0.26 2.46 15.27
CA LYS A 90 -0.32 1.65 14.19
C LYS A 90 -1.81 1.39 14.42
N PHE A 91 -2.22 1.01 15.62
CA PHE A 91 -3.64 0.82 15.93
C PHE A 91 -4.44 2.12 15.78
N ARG A 92 -3.93 3.26 16.26
CA ARG A 92 -4.58 4.57 16.03
C ARG A 92 -4.70 4.89 14.54
N PHE A 93 -3.69 4.51 13.73
CA PHE A 93 -3.75 4.68 12.27
C PHE A 93 -4.85 3.80 11.67
N LEU A 94 -4.94 2.52 12.07
CA LEU A 94 -5.96 1.58 11.58
C LEU A 94 -7.36 2.11 11.88
N ASP A 95 -7.61 2.63 13.08
CA ASP A 95 -8.89 3.21 13.47
C ASP A 95 -9.24 4.45 12.64
N ALA A 96 -8.29 5.37 12.48
CA ALA A 96 -8.50 6.58 11.69
C ALA A 96 -8.66 6.28 10.20
N PHE A 97 -7.87 5.36 9.67
CA PHE A 97 -7.93 4.99 8.25
C PHE A 97 -9.19 4.20 7.90
N LYS A 98 -9.74 3.45 8.87
CA LYS A 98 -11.06 2.83 8.73
C LYS A 98 -12.13 3.86 8.41
N VAL A 99 -12.22 4.93 9.20
CA VAL A 99 -13.20 6.00 8.98
C VAL A 99 -13.04 6.59 7.58
N HIS A 100 -11.81 6.83 7.14
CA HIS A 100 -11.53 7.33 5.81
C HIS A 100 -11.94 6.34 4.70
N MET A 101 -11.69 5.04 4.89
CA MET A 101 -12.15 4.01 3.95
C MET A 101 -13.68 3.95 3.88
N ASP A 102 -14.37 4.12 5.00
CA ASP A 102 -15.84 4.19 5.04
C ASP A 102 -16.37 5.41 4.24
N GLU A 103 -15.73 6.59 4.38
CA GLU A 103 -16.06 7.78 3.61
C GLU A 103 -15.84 7.58 2.10
N LEU A 104 -14.72 6.94 1.71
CA LEU A 104 -14.44 6.59 0.32
C LEU A 104 -15.52 5.66 -0.25
N ARG A 105 -15.95 4.65 0.50
CA ARG A 105 -17.03 3.74 0.10
C ARG A 105 -18.37 4.47 -0.05
N GLN A 106 -18.71 5.34 0.90
CA GLN A 106 -19.94 6.13 0.87
C GLN A 106 -19.99 7.13 -0.28
N SER A 107 -18.83 7.58 -0.77
CA SER A 107 -18.75 8.47 -1.92
C SER A 107 -19.27 7.86 -3.23
N GLY A 108 -19.41 6.53 -3.28
CA GLY A 108 -19.80 5.80 -4.49
C GLY A 108 -18.75 5.79 -5.59
N ARG A 109 -17.54 6.30 -5.32
CA ARG A 109 -16.42 6.33 -6.28
C ARG A 109 -15.70 4.99 -6.33
N GLU A 110 -15.14 4.67 -7.48
CA GLU A 110 -14.20 3.56 -7.61
C GLU A 110 -12.84 3.97 -7.06
N VAL A 111 -12.25 3.10 -6.23
CA VAL A 111 -11.01 3.40 -5.50
C VAL A 111 -10.04 2.22 -5.58
N ILE A 112 -8.76 2.53 -5.78
CA ILE A 112 -7.64 1.59 -5.63
C ILE A 112 -6.69 2.16 -4.57
N ILE A 113 -6.47 1.43 -3.48
CA ILE A 113 -5.51 1.75 -2.42
C ILE A 113 -4.28 0.86 -2.60
N CYS A 114 -3.14 1.46 -2.89
CA CYS A 114 -1.86 0.78 -3.12
C CYS A 114 -0.88 1.11 -1.99
N GLY A 115 -0.14 0.13 -1.52
CA GLY A 115 0.99 0.39 -0.63
C GLY A 115 1.32 -0.70 0.36
N ASP A 116 2.27 -0.37 1.21
CA ASP A 116 2.69 -1.20 2.32
C ASP A 116 1.71 -1.02 3.50
N ILE A 117 0.90 -2.03 3.72
CA ILE A 117 -0.09 -2.09 4.81
C ILE A 117 0.56 -2.57 6.11
N ASN A 118 1.78 -3.11 6.03
CA ASN A 118 2.52 -3.65 7.17
C ASN A 118 1.76 -4.75 7.94
N ILE A 119 0.83 -5.45 7.28
CA ILE A 119 0.06 -6.57 7.83
C ILE A 119 0.03 -7.71 6.82
N ALA A 120 0.43 -8.91 7.22
CA ALA A 120 0.12 -10.15 6.52
C ALA A 120 -1.27 -10.63 6.98
N HIS A 121 -2.20 -10.84 6.05
CA HIS A 121 -3.60 -11.09 6.39
C HIS A 121 -3.83 -12.52 6.92
N LYS A 122 -3.41 -13.51 6.15
CA LYS A 122 -3.64 -14.93 6.44
C LYS A 122 -2.32 -15.69 6.54
N GLU A 123 -2.40 -16.94 7.00
CA GLU A 123 -1.25 -17.82 7.12
C GLU A 123 -0.49 -18.02 5.80
N ILE A 124 -1.20 -17.94 4.68
CA ILE A 124 -0.61 -18.02 3.33
C ILE A 124 0.27 -16.80 2.99
N ASP A 125 0.14 -15.71 3.74
CA ASP A 125 0.81 -14.44 3.45
C ASP A 125 2.18 -14.30 4.12
N LEU A 126 2.61 -15.30 4.90
CA LEU A 126 3.98 -15.34 5.43
C LEU A 126 4.48 -16.77 5.66
N LYS A 127 5.77 -17.00 5.48
CA LYS A 127 6.36 -18.34 5.53
C LYS A 127 6.30 -18.99 6.91
N ASN A 128 6.63 -18.26 7.96
CA ASN A 128 6.77 -18.80 9.32
C ASN A 128 5.64 -18.28 10.23
N TRP A 129 4.40 -18.36 9.79
CA TRP A 129 3.26 -17.76 10.47
C TRP A 129 3.08 -18.22 11.93
N LYS A 130 3.34 -19.50 12.24
CA LYS A 130 3.21 -20.03 13.61
C LYS A 130 4.12 -19.34 14.63
N GLY A 131 5.31 -18.93 14.20
CA GLY A 131 6.27 -18.23 15.06
C GLY A 131 6.08 -16.71 15.06
N ASN A 132 5.04 -16.19 14.41
CA ASN A 132 4.79 -14.75 14.29
C ASN A 132 3.38 -14.34 14.75
N LEU A 133 2.64 -15.23 15.44
CA LEU A 133 1.27 -14.98 15.90
C LEU A 133 1.17 -13.81 16.90
N ASP A 134 2.25 -13.49 17.59
CA ASP A 134 2.40 -12.42 18.57
C ASP A 134 3.31 -11.29 18.09
N HIS A 135 3.65 -11.26 16.79
CA HIS A 135 4.51 -10.24 16.21
C HIS A 135 3.72 -9.19 15.44
N SER A 136 4.16 -7.94 15.54
CA SER A 136 3.63 -6.83 14.73
C SER A 136 3.65 -7.19 13.24
N GLY A 137 2.54 -6.90 12.57
CA GLY A 137 2.30 -7.29 11.18
C GLY A 137 1.54 -8.61 11.04
N PHE A 138 1.35 -9.38 12.12
CA PHE A 138 0.55 -10.61 12.11
C PHE A 138 -0.26 -10.83 13.39
N LEU A 139 -0.44 -9.77 14.20
CA LEU A 139 -1.26 -9.83 15.41
C LEU A 139 -2.72 -10.16 15.05
N PRO A 140 -3.44 -10.87 15.94
CA PRO A 140 -4.85 -11.18 15.72
C PRO A 140 -5.72 -9.96 15.40
N GLU A 141 -5.48 -8.83 16.09
CA GLU A 141 -6.22 -7.58 15.91
C GLU A 141 -5.95 -6.94 14.54
N GLU A 142 -4.71 -6.98 14.06
CA GLU A 142 -4.32 -6.49 12.74
C GLU A 142 -4.96 -7.32 11.63
N ARG A 143 -4.96 -8.64 11.79
CA ARG A 143 -5.61 -9.57 10.86
C ARG A 143 -7.13 -9.40 10.85
N ALA A 144 -7.73 -9.25 12.02
CA ALA A 144 -9.17 -9.00 12.17
C ALA A 144 -9.58 -7.68 11.51
N TRP A 145 -8.73 -6.65 11.56
CA TRP A 145 -8.97 -5.41 10.84
C TRP A 145 -9.09 -5.65 9.32
N LEU A 146 -8.19 -6.43 8.72
CA LEU A 146 -8.28 -6.80 7.30
C LEU A 146 -9.48 -7.72 7.01
N ASP A 147 -9.82 -8.64 7.93
CA ASP A 147 -11.01 -9.49 7.79
C ASP A 147 -12.30 -8.67 7.64
N GLN A 148 -12.44 -7.61 8.42
CA GLN A 148 -13.59 -6.70 8.32
C GLN A 148 -13.60 -5.95 6.97
N ARG A 149 -12.44 -5.45 6.52
CA ARG A 149 -12.33 -4.73 5.23
C ARG A 149 -12.72 -5.64 4.07
N PHE A 150 -12.16 -6.85 4.02
CA PHE A 150 -12.38 -7.78 2.91
C PHE A 150 -13.69 -8.59 3.03
N GLY A 151 -14.27 -8.66 4.21
CA GLY A 151 -15.54 -9.32 4.47
C GLY A 151 -16.73 -8.38 4.40
N GLU A 152 -17.16 -7.89 5.57
CA GLU A 152 -18.40 -7.12 5.73
C GLU A 152 -18.41 -5.80 4.94
N GLU A 153 -17.27 -5.15 4.83
CA GLU A 153 -17.16 -3.84 4.16
C GLU A 153 -16.94 -3.94 2.66
N GLY A 154 -16.69 -5.15 2.15
CA GLY A 154 -16.68 -5.44 0.72
C GLY A 154 -15.52 -4.83 -0.07
N TRP A 155 -14.40 -4.48 0.59
CA TRP A 155 -13.16 -4.20 -0.12
C TRP A 155 -12.56 -5.50 -0.66
N VAL A 156 -11.78 -5.42 -1.73
CA VAL A 156 -11.19 -6.57 -2.40
C VAL A 156 -9.66 -6.51 -2.34
N ASP A 157 -9.03 -7.58 -1.81
CA ASP A 157 -7.60 -7.84 -2.03
C ASP A 157 -7.42 -8.35 -3.46
N VAL A 158 -7.08 -7.44 -4.38
CA VAL A 158 -7.05 -7.75 -5.82
C VAL A 158 -5.98 -8.78 -6.15
N PHE A 159 -4.83 -8.73 -5.46
CA PHE A 159 -3.81 -9.75 -5.68
C PHE A 159 -4.32 -11.14 -5.33
N ARG A 160 -4.90 -11.33 -4.14
CA ARG A 160 -5.40 -12.65 -3.71
C ARG A 160 -6.60 -13.13 -4.48
N MET A 161 -7.42 -12.22 -5.00
CA MET A 161 -8.49 -12.57 -5.92
C MET A 161 -7.97 -13.22 -7.20
N LEU A 162 -6.82 -12.75 -7.74
CA LEU A 162 -6.25 -13.23 -9.00
C LEU A 162 -5.18 -14.33 -8.80
N ASP A 163 -4.42 -14.28 -7.72
CA ASP A 163 -3.34 -15.24 -7.42
C ASP A 163 -3.51 -15.86 -6.03
N PRO A 164 -4.22 -17.00 -5.92
CA PRO A 164 -4.44 -17.70 -4.65
C PRO A 164 -3.24 -18.57 -4.22
N ARG A 165 -2.15 -18.60 -4.98
CA ARG A 165 -1.00 -19.48 -4.72
C ARG A 165 -0.26 -19.08 -3.44
N PRO A 166 0.27 -20.06 -2.68
CA PRO A 166 1.13 -19.78 -1.54
C PRO A 166 2.52 -19.26 -1.97
N GLU A 167 3.28 -18.82 -0.98
CA GLU A 167 4.67 -18.39 -1.16
C GLU A 167 4.87 -17.22 -2.12
N ARG A 168 3.85 -16.37 -2.21
CA ARG A 168 3.84 -15.11 -2.97
C ARG A 168 4.04 -13.97 -2.00
N TYR A 169 5.28 -13.52 -1.83
CA TYR A 169 5.66 -12.51 -0.85
C TYR A 169 6.15 -11.24 -1.52
N THR A 170 6.00 -10.12 -0.83
CA THR A 170 6.42 -8.80 -1.30
C THR A 170 7.57 -8.22 -0.50
N TRP A 171 7.84 -8.75 0.70
CA TRP A 171 8.92 -8.30 1.58
C TRP A 171 9.72 -9.45 2.16
N TRP A 172 11.03 -9.24 2.32
CA TRP A 172 11.96 -10.18 2.95
C TRP A 172 12.92 -9.45 3.86
N SER A 173 13.10 -9.95 5.08
CA SER A 173 14.15 -9.45 5.99
C SER A 173 15.52 -9.48 5.31
N GLN A 174 16.33 -8.48 5.57
CA GLN A 174 17.71 -8.45 5.08
C GLN A 174 18.65 -9.43 5.82
N ARG A 175 18.14 -10.14 6.83
CA ARG A 175 18.89 -11.08 7.66
C ARG A 175 18.70 -12.51 7.15
N GLY A 176 19.72 -13.37 7.41
CA GLY A 176 19.59 -14.83 7.27
C GLY A 176 19.33 -15.36 5.85
N GLN A 177 19.64 -14.58 4.81
CA GLN A 177 19.35 -14.92 3.40
C GLN A 177 17.83 -15.15 3.14
N ALA A 178 16.98 -14.42 3.85
CA ALA A 178 15.52 -14.60 3.81
C ALA A 178 14.97 -14.58 2.38
N ARG A 179 15.41 -13.64 1.54
CA ARG A 179 14.95 -13.53 0.13
C ARG A 179 15.38 -14.77 -0.69
N ALA A 180 16.62 -15.22 -0.58
CA ALA A 180 17.11 -16.39 -1.31
C ALA A 180 16.39 -17.70 -0.91
N LYS A 181 15.95 -17.77 0.36
CA LYS A 181 15.19 -18.91 0.91
C LYS A 181 13.68 -18.74 0.79
N ASN A 182 13.21 -17.64 0.21
CA ASN A 182 11.82 -17.24 0.14
C ASN A 182 11.11 -17.26 1.52
N VAL A 183 11.80 -16.80 2.57
CA VAL A 183 11.22 -16.59 3.91
C VAL A 183 10.72 -15.15 3.97
N GLY A 184 9.54 -14.92 3.40
CA GLY A 184 8.99 -13.59 3.17
C GLY A 184 7.61 -13.39 3.77
N TRP A 185 7.13 -12.16 3.60
CA TRP A 185 5.81 -11.67 4.00
C TRP A 185 5.17 -10.96 2.80
N ARG A 186 3.87 -11.10 2.63
CA ARG A 186 3.08 -10.28 1.73
C ARG A 186 2.39 -9.19 2.54
N ILE A 187 2.93 -8.01 2.50
CA ILE A 187 2.47 -6.84 3.27
C ILE A 187 2.14 -5.64 2.38
N ASP A 188 2.46 -5.72 1.09
CA ASP A 188 2.07 -4.75 0.08
C ASP A 188 0.80 -5.21 -0.63
N TYR A 189 -0.15 -4.30 -0.84
CA TYR A 189 -1.47 -4.60 -1.37
C TYR A 189 -1.88 -3.64 -2.49
N GLN A 190 -2.82 -4.12 -3.30
CA GLN A 190 -3.78 -3.31 -4.01
C GLN A 190 -5.16 -3.68 -3.50
N ILE A 191 -5.75 -2.81 -2.68
CA ILE A 191 -7.08 -2.95 -2.11
C ILE A 191 -8.03 -2.11 -2.95
N ALA A 192 -9.11 -2.68 -3.45
CA ALA A 192 -9.99 -1.99 -4.39
C ALA A 192 -11.47 -2.11 -4.03
N THR A 193 -12.26 -1.17 -4.50
CA THR A 193 -13.72 -1.31 -4.53
C THR A 193 -14.13 -2.42 -5.50
N PRO A 194 -15.28 -3.11 -5.30
CA PRO A 194 -15.68 -4.27 -6.10
C PRO A 194 -15.77 -3.98 -7.59
N GLY A 195 -16.27 -2.80 -7.98
CA GLY A 195 -16.45 -2.45 -9.40
C GLY A 195 -15.13 -2.40 -10.14
N ILE A 196 -14.12 -1.70 -9.58
CA ILE A 196 -12.80 -1.64 -10.21
C ILE A 196 -12.05 -2.97 -10.07
N ALA A 197 -12.22 -3.71 -8.97
CA ALA A 197 -11.61 -5.03 -8.80
C ALA A 197 -12.07 -6.01 -9.89
N ALA A 198 -13.33 -5.94 -10.32
CA ALA A 198 -13.87 -6.78 -11.40
C ALA A 198 -13.20 -6.53 -12.77
N LEU A 199 -12.55 -5.38 -12.95
CA LEU A 199 -11.78 -5.05 -14.15
C LEU A 199 -10.34 -5.56 -14.11
N ALA A 200 -9.86 -6.08 -12.99
CA ALA A 200 -8.52 -6.64 -12.87
C ALA A 200 -8.40 -7.93 -13.69
N ARG A 201 -7.30 -8.07 -14.47
CA ARG A 201 -7.07 -9.18 -15.39
C ARG A 201 -5.87 -10.03 -15.01
N ASN A 202 -4.77 -9.39 -14.68
CA ASN A 202 -3.51 -10.06 -14.37
C ASN A 202 -2.86 -9.41 -13.15
N THR A 203 -2.05 -10.18 -12.45
CA THR A 203 -1.25 -9.68 -11.32
C THR A 203 0.06 -10.44 -11.20
N GLY A 204 1.01 -9.83 -10.56
CA GLY A 204 2.26 -10.49 -10.20
C GLY A 204 3.08 -9.70 -9.20
N ILE A 205 4.12 -10.37 -8.72
CA ILE A 205 5.17 -9.79 -7.91
C ILE A 205 6.46 -9.94 -8.70
N PHE A 206 7.30 -8.90 -8.73
CA PHE A 206 8.58 -8.90 -9.44
C PHE A 206 9.75 -9.00 -8.46
N PRO A 207 10.16 -10.25 -8.07
CA PRO A 207 11.20 -10.46 -7.07
C PRO A 207 12.62 -10.50 -7.64
N ASP A 208 12.78 -10.58 -8.98
CA ASP A 208 14.04 -10.96 -9.63
C ASP A 208 15.14 -9.89 -9.49
N GLU A 209 14.75 -8.61 -9.47
CA GLU A 209 15.68 -7.52 -9.21
C GLU A 209 15.52 -6.96 -7.80
N LYS A 210 16.64 -6.83 -7.11
CA LYS A 210 16.65 -6.32 -5.73
C LYS A 210 16.86 -4.81 -5.71
N PHE A 211 15.78 -4.05 -5.91
CA PHE A 211 15.79 -2.59 -5.72
C PHE A 211 15.68 -2.20 -4.23
N SER A 212 15.01 -3.03 -3.44
CA SER A 212 14.66 -2.80 -2.05
C SER A 212 14.54 -4.15 -1.33
N ASP A 213 14.24 -4.16 -0.04
CA ASP A 213 13.75 -5.31 0.71
C ASP A 213 12.29 -5.66 0.35
N HIS A 214 11.56 -4.75 -0.31
CA HIS A 214 10.30 -5.04 -0.97
C HIS A 214 10.49 -5.38 -2.46
N ALA A 215 9.53 -6.13 -3.01
CA ALA A 215 9.37 -6.37 -4.44
C ALA A 215 8.10 -5.68 -4.96
N PRO A 216 8.14 -5.07 -6.16
CA PRO A 216 6.96 -4.49 -6.76
C PRO A 216 5.83 -5.51 -6.96
N LEU A 217 4.63 -5.15 -6.50
CA LEU A 217 3.38 -5.83 -6.83
C LEU A 217 2.69 -5.02 -7.92
N TRP A 218 2.24 -5.69 -8.98
CA TRP A 218 1.54 -5.05 -10.09
C TRP A 218 0.20 -5.73 -10.37
N VAL A 219 -0.73 -4.97 -10.90
CA VAL A 219 -2.04 -5.45 -11.37
C VAL A 219 -2.37 -4.73 -12.67
N ASP A 220 -2.85 -5.48 -13.67
CA ASP A 220 -3.42 -4.94 -14.90
C ASP A 220 -4.94 -4.84 -14.75
N TYR A 221 -5.47 -3.66 -15.05
CA TYR A 221 -6.90 -3.41 -15.09
C TYR A 221 -7.35 -3.10 -16.52
N ASP A 222 -8.49 -3.65 -16.91
CA ASP A 222 -9.15 -3.30 -18.17
C ASP A 222 -9.90 -1.95 -17.99
N LEU A 223 -9.12 -0.90 -17.84
CA LEU A 223 -9.58 0.45 -17.55
C LEU A 223 -8.78 1.47 -18.35
N MET A 224 -9.48 2.35 -19.05
CA MET A 224 -8.90 3.55 -19.63
C MET A 224 -8.95 4.67 -18.60
N VAL A 225 -7.79 5.22 -18.24
CA VAL A 225 -7.66 6.34 -17.31
C VAL A 225 -7.55 7.62 -18.11
N GLU A 226 -8.49 8.52 -17.91
CA GLU A 226 -8.47 9.87 -18.46
C GLU A 226 -7.84 10.84 -17.45
N GLY A 227 -7.41 12.00 -17.92
CA GLY A 227 -6.83 13.02 -17.07
C GLY A 227 -7.09 14.42 -17.55
N ALA A 228 -6.69 15.40 -16.74
CA ALA A 228 -6.82 16.81 -17.09
C ALA A 228 -6.04 17.12 -18.37
N ALA A 229 -6.65 17.88 -19.25
CA ALA A 229 -5.98 18.44 -20.41
C ALA A 229 -4.77 19.28 -19.96
N LYS A 230 -3.68 19.23 -20.72
CA LYS A 230 -2.50 20.07 -20.45
C LYS A 230 -2.80 21.53 -20.63
#